data_ba703b20be57b5926b2b3e95ec892df4
#
_entry.id   ba703b20be57b5926b2b3e95ec892df4
#
_cell.length_a   1.000
_cell.length_b   1.000
_cell.length_c   1.000
_cell.angle_alpha   90.00
_cell.angle_beta   90.00
_cell.angle_gamma   90.00
#
_symmetry.space_group_name_H-M   'P 1'
#
loop_
_entity.id
_entity.type
_entity.pdbx_description
1 polymer ?
#
loop_
_entity_poly.entity_id
_entity_poly.type
_entity_poly.pdbx_seq_one_letter_code
_entity_poly.pdbx_strand_id
1 'polypeptide(L)'
;METNQNPAQEQPVQPIVPQTTQAAQQPDIEQIVAPAMEPAQPAAQSAAQPAPAPQPQPQPGRPDELLYDPDEAAQMIRHLTDGYFDPEYVLLFGKLAGGTPHSDAVAYDLLIVVRETPEYDWIRAKRILRYRMPYRYRKVTYINPYILPLNYVESHRTPFLYFAHAEGELLHCSDHYRFRRPKHPIDFAKAYADAKFHFDTFRTLGYDLLEQAQDAFVEGRNVRLAAQFSAQAIVYFYHTLYYVYHGMEFDIHDPVVMHDRMRTLSTKLMLVFDDNHIENIFTLPCLKQVLLKTPYSAEFYMAPQELEMHMGRVQKAAEIIENYCGLRLELYKELGTQ
;
A
#
# COMPACT_ATOMS: atom_id res chain seq x y z
N MET A 1 -57.42 41.96 8.37
CA MET A 1 -57.11 40.53 8.27
C MET A 1 -55.99 40.26 9.24
N GLU A 2 -56.34 39.73 10.37
CA GLU A 2 -55.49 39.56 11.56
C GLU A 2 -54.67 38.31 11.42
N THR A 3 -53.37 38.45 11.56
CA THR A 3 -52.43 37.30 11.65
C THR A 3 -52.22 36.96 13.12
N ASN A 4 -52.72 35.81 13.50
CA ASN A 4 -52.64 35.21 14.82
C ASN A 4 -51.25 34.61 15.03
N GLN A 5 -50.43 35.23 15.89
CA GLN A 5 -49.16 34.67 16.38
C GLN A 5 -49.43 33.95 17.72
N ASN A 6 -49.17 32.66 17.72
CA ASN A 6 -49.23 31.81 18.91
C ASN A 6 -47.81 31.67 19.48
N PRO A 7 -47.52 32.11 20.73
CA PRO A 7 -46.20 31.93 21.33
C PRO A 7 -46.06 30.50 21.91
N ALA A 8 -45.07 29.78 21.45
CA ALA A 8 -44.66 28.48 22.03
C ALA A 8 -44.13 28.68 23.46
N GLN A 9 -44.71 27.96 24.42
CA GLN A 9 -44.29 27.92 25.81
C GLN A 9 -42.98 27.10 25.89
N GLU A 10 -41.91 27.73 26.35
CA GLU A 10 -40.65 27.07 26.77
C GLU A 10 -40.88 26.37 28.10
N GLN A 11 -40.66 25.06 28.13
CA GLN A 11 -40.58 24.29 29.35
C GLN A 11 -39.14 24.37 29.95
N PRO A 12 -38.98 24.55 31.28
CA PRO A 12 -37.67 24.63 31.89
C PRO A 12 -36.97 23.24 31.92
N VAL A 13 -35.76 23.20 31.39
CA VAL A 13 -34.86 22.03 31.44
C VAL A 13 -34.36 21.84 32.87
N GLN A 14 -34.65 20.70 33.47
CA GLN A 14 -34.12 20.32 34.78
C GLN A 14 -32.63 19.93 34.68
N PRO A 15 -31.76 20.31 35.63
CA PRO A 15 -30.35 19.93 35.61
C PRO A 15 -30.21 18.45 36.00
N ILE A 16 -29.45 17.71 35.15
CA ILE A 16 -29.05 16.32 35.41
C ILE A 16 -27.94 16.32 36.47
N VAL A 17 -28.23 15.76 37.63
CA VAL A 17 -27.26 15.54 38.72
C VAL A 17 -26.42 14.30 38.35
N PRO A 18 -25.07 14.36 38.34
CA PRO A 18 -24.25 13.18 38.06
C PRO A 18 -24.30 12.21 39.24
N GLN A 19 -24.66 10.96 38.98
CA GLN A 19 -24.59 9.86 39.97
C GLN A 19 -23.13 9.50 40.20
N THR A 20 -22.72 9.60 41.48
CA THR A 20 -21.40 9.19 41.99
C THR A 20 -21.27 7.67 41.84
N THR A 21 -20.43 7.20 40.96
CA THR A 21 -20.11 5.76 40.80
C THR A 21 -19.21 5.32 41.95
N GLN A 22 -19.64 4.28 42.68
CA GLN A 22 -18.92 3.65 43.78
C GLN A 22 -17.55 3.14 43.32
N ALA A 23 -16.54 3.37 44.16
CA ALA A 23 -15.18 2.87 43.99
C ALA A 23 -15.16 1.34 43.95
N ALA A 24 -14.65 0.79 42.84
CA ALA A 24 -14.31 -0.62 42.71
C ALA A 24 -13.07 -0.93 43.58
N GLN A 25 -13.18 -1.92 44.44
CA GLN A 25 -12.11 -2.45 45.28
C GLN A 25 -10.98 -3.02 44.38
N GLN A 26 -9.75 -2.64 44.70
CA GLN A 26 -8.54 -3.23 44.13
C GLN A 26 -8.41 -4.69 44.61
N PRO A 27 -8.06 -5.64 43.76
CA PRO A 27 -7.66 -6.97 44.17
C PRO A 27 -6.22 -6.95 44.74
N ASP A 28 -6.02 -7.64 45.87
CA ASP A 28 -4.74 -7.87 46.52
C ASP A 28 -3.73 -8.53 45.59
N ILE A 29 -2.54 -7.94 45.52
CA ILE A 29 -1.39 -8.52 44.81
C ILE A 29 -0.76 -9.55 45.73
N GLU A 30 -1.07 -10.83 45.55
CA GLU A 30 -0.34 -11.94 46.14
C GLU A 30 1.11 -11.96 45.63
N GLN A 31 2.02 -12.00 46.61
CA GLN A 31 3.47 -12.08 46.39
C GLN A 31 3.81 -13.34 45.59
N ILE A 32 4.33 -13.14 44.38
CA ILE A 32 4.97 -14.22 43.61
C ILE A 32 6.37 -14.42 44.18
N VAL A 33 6.52 -15.50 44.95
CA VAL A 33 7.80 -16.00 45.46
C VAL A 33 8.64 -16.48 44.26
N ALA A 34 9.83 -15.92 44.07
CA ALA A 34 10.79 -16.36 43.08
C ALA A 34 11.31 -17.77 43.42
N PRO A 35 11.40 -18.69 42.47
CA PRO A 35 12.05 -19.99 42.72
C PRO A 35 13.56 -19.83 42.84
N ALA A 36 14.11 -20.54 43.84
CA ALA A 36 15.52 -20.60 44.15
C ALA A 36 16.38 -21.11 42.99
N MET A 37 17.49 -20.44 42.75
CA MET A 37 18.51 -20.87 41.77
C MET A 37 19.14 -22.18 42.21
N GLU A 38 19.04 -23.23 41.43
CA GLU A 38 19.85 -24.44 41.54
C GLU A 38 21.31 -24.16 41.12
N PRO A 39 22.30 -24.81 41.78
CA PRO A 39 23.69 -24.56 41.45
C PRO A 39 24.08 -25.20 40.11
N ALA A 40 24.83 -24.46 39.32
CA ALA A 40 25.34 -24.85 38.01
C ALA A 40 26.16 -26.14 38.02
N GLN A 41 25.79 -27.11 37.21
CA GLN A 41 26.63 -28.31 36.93
C GLN A 41 27.80 -27.93 36.00
N PRO A 42 28.97 -28.56 36.16
CA PRO A 42 30.11 -28.26 35.33
C PRO A 42 29.91 -28.71 33.87
N ALA A 43 30.32 -27.86 32.96
CA ALA A 43 30.25 -28.03 31.53
C ALA A 43 30.93 -29.31 31.06
N ALA A 44 30.16 -30.25 30.51
CA ALA A 44 30.70 -31.36 29.71
C ALA A 44 31.20 -30.79 28.40
N GLN A 45 32.45 -31.16 28.05
CA GLN A 45 33.09 -30.81 26.77
C GLN A 45 32.27 -31.32 25.61
N SER A 46 31.67 -30.39 24.88
CA SER A 46 30.93 -30.66 23.65
C SER A 46 31.91 -31.06 22.55
N ALA A 47 31.84 -32.31 22.13
CA ALA A 47 32.53 -32.79 20.93
C ALA A 47 32.08 -31.95 19.73
N ALA A 48 33.03 -31.43 18.96
CA ALA A 48 32.81 -30.65 17.77
C ALA A 48 31.88 -31.40 16.79
N GLN A 49 30.68 -30.89 16.58
CA GLN A 49 29.80 -31.34 15.50
C GLN A 49 30.47 -31.02 14.16
N PRO A 50 30.50 -31.97 13.19
CA PRO A 50 30.98 -31.67 11.86
C PRO A 50 30.14 -30.54 11.25
N ALA A 51 30.83 -29.58 10.59
CA ALA A 51 30.19 -28.46 9.91
C ALA A 51 29.04 -28.95 8.99
N PRO A 52 27.88 -28.31 9.00
CA PRO A 52 26.80 -28.68 8.08
C PRO A 52 27.30 -28.60 6.65
N ALA A 53 27.00 -29.65 5.86
CA ALA A 53 27.35 -29.68 4.44
C ALA A 53 26.83 -28.39 3.76
N PRO A 54 27.60 -27.80 2.83
CA PRO A 54 27.17 -26.58 2.14
C PRO A 54 25.80 -26.84 1.51
N GLN A 55 24.83 -26.01 1.91
CA GLN A 55 23.52 -26.04 1.30
C GLN A 55 23.68 -25.81 -0.21
N PRO A 56 23.03 -26.58 -1.08
CA PRO A 56 23.11 -26.37 -2.51
C PRO A 56 22.68 -24.93 -2.78
N GLN A 57 23.59 -24.14 -3.34
CA GLN A 57 23.27 -22.80 -3.84
C GLN A 57 22.10 -22.96 -4.82
N PRO A 58 21.07 -22.10 -4.79
CA PRO A 58 20.01 -22.13 -5.76
C PRO A 58 20.67 -22.05 -7.15
N GLN A 59 20.55 -23.12 -7.92
CA GLN A 59 20.99 -23.12 -9.31
C GLN A 59 20.20 -22.01 -10.02
N PRO A 60 20.84 -21.18 -10.87
CA PRO A 60 20.11 -20.24 -11.70
C PRO A 60 19.03 -21.05 -12.44
N GLY A 61 17.76 -20.67 -12.23
CA GLY A 61 16.61 -21.39 -12.72
C GLY A 61 16.75 -21.69 -14.21
N ARG A 62 16.29 -22.84 -14.63
CA ARG A 62 16.25 -23.20 -16.06
C ARG A 62 15.45 -22.10 -16.77
N PRO A 63 15.92 -21.59 -17.94
CA PRO A 63 15.26 -20.52 -18.67
C PRO A 63 13.82 -20.83 -19.12
N ASP A 64 13.35 -22.06 -18.91
CA ASP A 64 12.03 -22.53 -19.37
C ASP A 64 11.01 -22.74 -18.23
N GLU A 65 11.34 -22.41 -16.97
CA GLU A 65 10.39 -22.59 -15.87
C GLU A 65 9.60 -21.29 -15.65
N LEU A 66 8.32 -21.32 -16.02
CA LEU A 66 7.41 -20.20 -15.78
C LEU A 66 7.31 -19.94 -14.28
N LEU A 67 7.51 -18.68 -13.86
CA LEU A 67 7.43 -18.25 -12.47
C LEU A 67 5.99 -18.15 -11.97
N TYR A 68 5.01 -18.29 -12.84
CA TYR A 68 3.57 -18.25 -12.56
C TYR A 68 2.87 -19.55 -13.01
N ASP A 69 1.64 -19.74 -12.56
CA ASP A 69 0.80 -20.88 -12.97
C ASP A 69 0.00 -20.52 -14.24
N PRO A 70 0.26 -21.15 -15.39
CA PRO A 70 -0.45 -20.85 -16.64
C PRO A 70 -1.96 -21.08 -16.57
N ASP A 71 -2.42 -22.07 -15.80
CA ASP A 71 -3.85 -22.35 -15.62
C ASP A 71 -4.52 -21.24 -14.82
N GLU A 72 -3.84 -20.72 -13.79
CA GLU A 72 -4.29 -19.58 -13.00
C GLU A 72 -4.37 -18.31 -13.87
N ALA A 73 -3.34 -18.03 -14.67
CA ALA A 73 -3.31 -16.92 -15.60
C ALA A 73 -4.44 -17.02 -16.64
N ALA A 74 -4.63 -18.19 -17.26
CA ALA A 74 -5.70 -18.42 -18.24
C ALA A 74 -7.09 -18.23 -17.61
N GLN A 75 -7.26 -18.59 -16.35
CA GLN A 75 -8.51 -18.35 -15.65
C GLN A 75 -8.73 -16.88 -15.32
N MET A 76 -7.71 -16.14 -14.92
CA MET A 76 -7.80 -14.69 -14.75
C MET A 76 -8.23 -14.01 -16.05
N ILE A 77 -7.62 -14.36 -17.17
CA ILE A 77 -7.99 -13.83 -18.48
C ILE A 77 -9.46 -14.13 -18.79
N ARG A 78 -9.93 -15.37 -18.64
CA ARG A 78 -11.35 -15.69 -18.84
C ARG A 78 -12.27 -14.83 -18.00
N HIS A 79 -11.95 -14.59 -16.73
CA HIS A 79 -12.76 -13.72 -15.88
C HIS A 79 -12.73 -12.25 -16.27
N LEU A 80 -11.63 -11.80 -16.85
CA LEU A 80 -11.54 -10.43 -17.39
C LEU A 80 -12.37 -10.27 -18.65
N THR A 81 -12.37 -11.27 -19.55
CA THR A 81 -13.04 -11.23 -20.86
C THR A 81 -14.51 -11.63 -20.81
N ASP A 82 -14.98 -12.33 -19.76
CA ASP A 82 -16.37 -12.82 -19.62
C ASP A 82 -17.37 -11.67 -19.30
N GLY A 83 -17.41 -10.63 -20.15
CA GLY A 83 -18.43 -9.59 -20.16
C GLY A 83 -18.23 -8.43 -19.17
N TYR A 84 -17.06 -8.35 -18.51
CA TYR A 84 -16.73 -7.22 -17.63
C TYR A 84 -15.75 -6.24 -18.24
N PHE A 85 -14.78 -6.76 -18.97
CA PHE A 85 -13.80 -5.99 -19.69
C PHE A 85 -13.72 -6.55 -21.12
N ASP A 86 -13.48 -5.66 -22.05
CA ASP A 86 -13.15 -6.02 -23.44
C ASP A 86 -11.70 -5.53 -23.69
N PRO A 87 -10.69 -6.23 -23.14
CA PRO A 87 -9.32 -5.78 -23.27
C PRO A 87 -8.82 -6.00 -24.68
N GLU A 88 -8.15 -4.99 -25.23
CA GLU A 88 -7.40 -5.15 -26.48
C GLU A 88 -6.22 -6.11 -26.27
N TYR A 89 -5.57 -6.00 -25.10
CA TYR A 89 -4.57 -6.96 -24.66
C TYR A 89 -4.32 -6.90 -23.15
N VAL A 90 -3.72 -7.97 -22.62
CA VAL A 90 -3.30 -8.09 -21.24
C VAL A 90 -1.85 -8.55 -21.18
N LEU A 91 -1.00 -7.79 -20.48
CA LEU A 91 0.39 -8.17 -20.20
C LEU A 91 0.54 -8.54 -18.73
N LEU A 92 1.22 -9.64 -18.45
CA LEU A 92 1.83 -9.91 -17.16
C LEU A 92 3.23 -9.30 -17.16
N PHE A 93 3.57 -8.52 -16.13
CA PHE A 93 4.88 -7.90 -16.02
C PHE A 93 5.45 -8.04 -14.61
N GLY A 94 6.69 -7.56 -14.40
CA GLY A 94 7.35 -7.62 -13.11
C GLY A 94 7.91 -9.01 -12.77
N LYS A 95 7.93 -9.35 -11.50
CA LYS A 95 8.64 -10.52 -10.98
C LYS A 95 8.18 -11.85 -11.56
N LEU A 96 6.87 -12.03 -11.75
CA LEU A 96 6.32 -13.28 -12.28
C LEU A 96 6.55 -13.46 -13.79
N ALA A 97 6.76 -12.37 -14.53
CA ALA A 97 7.15 -12.42 -15.95
C ALA A 97 8.65 -12.63 -16.15
N GLY A 98 9.43 -12.77 -15.08
CA GLY A 98 10.89 -12.92 -15.15
C GLY A 98 11.64 -11.65 -15.55
N GLY A 99 10.95 -10.52 -15.67
CA GLY A 99 11.54 -9.23 -15.99
C GLY A 99 12.14 -8.49 -14.80
N THR A 100 12.57 -7.25 -15.06
CA THR A 100 13.03 -6.34 -13.99
C THR A 100 11.96 -6.22 -12.91
N PRO A 101 12.26 -6.51 -11.64
CA PRO A 101 11.24 -6.54 -10.62
C PRO A 101 10.60 -5.15 -10.47
N HIS A 102 9.32 -5.07 -10.82
CA HIS A 102 8.50 -3.91 -10.48
C HIS A 102 8.23 -3.87 -8.97
N SER A 103 8.13 -5.06 -8.37
CA SER A 103 7.88 -5.23 -6.94
C SER A 103 8.75 -6.34 -6.37
N ASP A 104 9.03 -6.33 -5.07
CA ASP A 104 9.68 -7.43 -4.37
C ASP A 104 8.70 -8.50 -3.87
N ALA A 105 7.41 -8.20 -3.91
CA ALA A 105 6.36 -9.16 -3.57
C ALA A 105 6.00 -10.04 -4.77
N VAL A 106 5.60 -11.27 -4.51
CA VAL A 106 5.04 -12.16 -5.53
C VAL A 106 3.59 -11.76 -5.78
N ALA A 107 3.33 -11.14 -6.93
CA ALA A 107 2.01 -10.66 -7.34
C ALA A 107 1.83 -10.82 -8.85
N TYR A 108 0.56 -10.96 -9.28
CA TYR A 108 0.20 -10.79 -10.69
C TYR A 108 0.07 -9.29 -10.98
N ASP A 109 1.12 -8.68 -11.49
CA ASP A 109 1.08 -7.31 -12.00
C ASP A 109 0.58 -7.36 -13.45
N LEU A 110 -0.66 -6.93 -13.67
CA LEU A 110 -1.33 -7.03 -14.96
C LEU A 110 -1.54 -5.64 -15.57
N LEU A 111 -1.00 -5.40 -16.77
CA LEU A 111 -1.39 -4.25 -17.58
C LEU A 111 -2.55 -4.68 -18.49
N ILE A 112 -3.72 -4.15 -18.22
CA ILE A 112 -4.96 -4.42 -18.96
C ILE A 112 -5.25 -3.19 -19.82
N VAL A 113 -5.12 -3.32 -21.12
CA VAL A 113 -5.36 -2.22 -22.04
C VAL A 113 -6.73 -2.38 -22.69
N VAL A 114 -7.56 -1.34 -22.53
CA VAL A 114 -8.93 -1.29 -23.04
C VAL A 114 -9.07 -0.20 -24.08
N ARG A 115 -9.98 -0.35 -25.05
CA ARG A 115 -10.16 0.62 -26.14
C ARG A 115 -10.60 1.97 -25.65
N GLU A 116 -11.60 1.99 -24.78
CA GLU A 116 -12.12 3.19 -24.15
C GLU A 116 -11.94 3.05 -22.66
N THR A 117 -11.78 4.19 -21.97
CA THR A 117 -11.83 4.18 -20.51
C THR A 117 -13.29 4.17 -20.10
N PRO A 118 -13.86 3.02 -19.89
CA PRO A 118 -15.12 3.03 -19.20
C PRO A 118 -14.79 3.36 -17.74
N GLU A 119 -15.78 3.64 -16.95
CA GLU A 119 -15.78 3.78 -15.50
C GLU A 119 -15.17 2.57 -14.75
N TYR A 120 -14.10 1.96 -15.30
CA TYR A 120 -13.45 0.77 -14.73
C TYR A 120 -12.46 1.18 -13.66
N ASP A 121 -13.02 1.24 -12.48
CA ASP A 121 -12.24 1.30 -11.26
C ASP A 121 -11.37 0.01 -11.13
N TRP A 122 -10.06 0.18 -11.04
CA TRP A 122 -9.13 -0.92 -10.79
C TRP A 122 -9.45 -1.67 -9.48
N ILE A 123 -10.05 -1.02 -8.48
CA ILE A 123 -10.56 -1.64 -7.25
C ILE A 123 -11.64 -2.65 -7.59
N ARG A 124 -12.54 -2.29 -8.52
CA ARG A 124 -13.60 -3.19 -9.00
C ARG A 124 -13.01 -4.37 -9.76
N ALA A 125 -12.02 -4.14 -10.64
CA ALA A 125 -11.32 -5.21 -11.35
C ALA A 125 -10.64 -6.18 -10.39
N LYS A 126 -9.89 -5.67 -9.43
CA LYS A 126 -9.24 -6.45 -8.38
C LYS A 126 -10.23 -7.26 -7.55
N ARG A 127 -11.37 -6.67 -7.20
CA ARG A 127 -12.44 -7.36 -6.49
C ARG A 127 -13.04 -8.48 -7.32
N ILE A 128 -13.35 -8.25 -8.60
CA ILE A 128 -13.90 -9.26 -9.51
C ILE A 128 -12.94 -10.43 -9.64
N LEU A 129 -11.67 -10.18 -9.92
CA LEU A 129 -10.65 -11.21 -10.03
C LEU A 129 -10.51 -11.99 -8.72
N ARG A 130 -10.42 -11.29 -7.58
CA ARG A 130 -10.27 -11.93 -6.28
C ARG A 130 -11.46 -12.82 -5.89
N TYR A 131 -12.70 -12.43 -6.22
CA TYR A 131 -13.89 -13.22 -5.87
C TYR A 131 -14.16 -14.35 -6.86
N ARG A 132 -13.83 -14.19 -8.14
CA ARG A 132 -14.12 -15.17 -9.17
C ARG A 132 -13.07 -16.26 -9.29
N MET A 133 -11.84 -16.01 -8.87
CA MET A 133 -10.79 -17.02 -8.87
C MET A 133 -11.10 -18.11 -7.84
N PRO A 134 -11.23 -19.37 -8.24
CA PRO A 134 -11.36 -20.49 -7.29
C PRO A 134 -10.17 -20.53 -6.33
N TYR A 135 -10.41 -20.87 -5.08
CA TYR A 135 -9.37 -20.89 -4.03
C TYR A 135 -8.15 -21.75 -4.42
N ARG A 136 -8.36 -22.86 -5.12
CA ARG A 136 -7.30 -23.77 -5.58
C ARG A 136 -6.29 -23.13 -6.53
N TYR A 137 -6.68 -22.06 -7.25
CA TYR A 137 -5.81 -21.33 -8.17
C TYR A 137 -5.17 -20.09 -7.53
N ARG A 138 -5.48 -19.79 -6.29
CA ARG A 138 -4.90 -18.63 -5.57
C ARG A 138 -3.56 -19.01 -4.95
N LYS A 139 -2.60 -19.41 -5.77
CA LYS A 139 -1.21 -19.61 -5.30
C LYS A 139 -0.52 -18.28 -4.99
N VAL A 140 -0.94 -17.23 -5.66
CA VAL A 140 -0.44 -15.87 -5.48
C VAL A 140 -1.48 -15.06 -4.73
N THR A 141 -1.07 -14.47 -3.62
CA THR A 141 -1.96 -13.74 -2.71
C THR A 141 -2.50 -12.46 -3.33
N TYR A 142 -1.72 -11.82 -4.22
CA TYR A 142 -2.02 -10.50 -4.73
C TYR A 142 -2.17 -10.48 -6.24
N ILE A 143 -3.21 -9.77 -6.71
CA ILE A 143 -3.42 -9.41 -8.10
C ILE A 143 -3.49 -7.89 -8.17
N ASN A 144 -2.67 -7.30 -9.01
CA ASN A 144 -2.52 -5.85 -9.13
C ASN A 144 -2.83 -5.41 -10.58
N PRO A 145 -4.10 -5.17 -10.92
CA PRO A 145 -4.50 -4.79 -12.26
C PRO A 145 -4.26 -3.30 -12.50
N TYR A 146 -3.59 -2.95 -13.59
CA TYR A 146 -3.43 -1.61 -14.13
C TYR A 146 -4.28 -1.50 -15.39
N ILE A 147 -5.39 -0.78 -15.33
CA ILE A 147 -6.30 -0.61 -16.45
C ILE A 147 -6.04 0.74 -17.10
N LEU A 148 -5.62 0.72 -18.35
CA LEU A 148 -5.31 1.93 -19.10
C LEU A 148 -6.02 1.92 -20.46
N PRO A 149 -6.47 3.10 -20.94
CA PRO A 149 -7.02 3.20 -22.28
C PRO A 149 -5.91 3.08 -23.34
N LEU A 150 -6.25 2.48 -24.48
CA LEU A 150 -5.31 2.26 -25.58
C LEU A 150 -4.69 3.57 -26.06
N ASN A 151 -5.49 4.63 -26.23
CA ASN A 151 -5.00 5.94 -26.65
C ASN A 151 -3.98 6.53 -25.67
N TYR A 152 -4.13 6.29 -24.35
CA TYR A 152 -3.15 6.69 -23.37
C TYR A 152 -1.84 5.93 -23.55
N VAL A 153 -1.91 4.60 -23.67
CA VAL A 153 -0.74 3.74 -23.83
C VAL A 153 0.03 4.07 -25.13
N GLU A 154 -0.67 4.41 -26.20
CA GLU A 154 -0.06 4.78 -27.48
C GLU A 154 0.58 6.17 -27.47
N SER A 155 0.03 7.12 -26.72
CA SER A 155 0.49 8.52 -26.68
C SER A 155 1.51 8.83 -25.59
N HIS A 156 1.50 8.11 -24.48
CA HIS A 156 2.36 8.39 -23.33
C HIS A 156 3.58 7.48 -23.28
N ARG A 157 4.66 8.03 -22.76
CA ARG A 157 5.94 7.34 -22.55
C ARG A 157 6.35 7.50 -21.11
N THR A 158 5.93 6.54 -20.29
CA THR A 158 6.26 6.49 -18.86
C THR A 158 7.20 5.33 -18.57
N PRO A 159 8.01 5.41 -17.50
CA PRO A 159 8.84 4.28 -17.07
C PRO A 159 8.01 3.01 -16.85
N PHE A 160 6.82 3.15 -16.25
CA PHE A 160 5.89 2.05 -16.03
C PHE A 160 5.54 1.32 -17.34
N LEU A 161 5.09 2.06 -18.34
CA LEU A 161 4.73 1.48 -19.65
C LEU A 161 5.93 0.86 -20.36
N TYR A 162 7.10 1.47 -20.23
CA TYR A 162 8.32 0.91 -20.79
C TYR A 162 8.61 -0.49 -20.21
N PHE A 163 8.69 -0.61 -18.88
CA PHE A 163 8.98 -1.91 -18.25
C PHE A 163 7.90 -2.94 -18.51
N ALA A 164 6.61 -2.55 -18.41
CA ALA A 164 5.51 -3.46 -18.70
C ALA A 164 5.53 -4.03 -20.13
N HIS A 165 5.94 -3.23 -21.13
CA HIS A 165 6.00 -3.69 -22.52
C HIS A 165 7.34 -4.34 -22.91
N ALA A 166 8.46 -3.87 -22.36
CA ALA A 166 9.79 -4.41 -22.72
C ALA A 166 9.94 -5.86 -22.23
N GLU A 167 9.47 -6.13 -21.02
CA GLU A 167 9.72 -7.37 -20.29
C GLU A 167 8.43 -8.19 -20.06
N GLY A 168 7.25 -7.59 -20.30
CA GLY A 168 5.98 -8.23 -20.04
C GLY A 168 5.68 -9.39 -20.99
N GLU A 169 4.99 -10.39 -20.45
CA GLU A 169 4.46 -11.53 -21.20
C GLU A 169 3.03 -11.26 -21.63
N LEU A 170 2.72 -11.52 -22.92
CA LEU A 170 1.39 -11.33 -23.46
C LEU A 170 0.49 -12.51 -23.08
N LEU A 171 -0.45 -12.27 -22.16
CA LEU A 171 -1.42 -13.27 -21.73
C LEU A 171 -2.69 -13.31 -22.59
N HIS A 172 -3.06 -12.17 -23.20
CA HIS A 172 -4.26 -12.04 -24.03
C HIS A 172 -4.09 -10.95 -25.08
N CYS A 173 -4.69 -11.19 -26.24
CA CYS A 173 -4.85 -10.20 -27.30
C CYS A 173 -6.18 -10.44 -27.99
N SER A 174 -6.98 -9.41 -28.17
CA SER A 174 -8.27 -9.52 -28.88
C SER A 174 -8.04 -9.83 -30.37
N ASP A 175 -9.01 -10.50 -31.01
CA ASP A 175 -8.90 -10.95 -32.42
C ASP A 175 -8.76 -9.78 -33.41
N HIS A 176 -9.24 -8.61 -33.06
CA HIS A 176 -9.24 -7.41 -33.88
C HIS A 176 -8.09 -6.46 -33.61
N TYR A 177 -7.24 -6.75 -32.59
CA TYR A 177 -6.06 -5.97 -32.26
C TYR A 177 -4.78 -6.74 -32.56
N ARG A 178 -3.85 -6.09 -33.26
CA ARG A 178 -2.54 -6.66 -33.48
C ARG A 178 -1.54 -6.09 -32.46
N PHE A 179 -1.26 -6.85 -31.43
CA PHE A 179 -0.27 -6.45 -30.45
C PHE A 179 1.10 -6.17 -31.07
N ARG A 180 1.64 -5.00 -30.79
CA ARG A 180 3.00 -4.62 -31.13
C ARG A 180 3.63 -3.96 -29.92
N ARG A 181 4.80 -4.45 -29.53
CA ARG A 181 5.57 -3.77 -28.49
C ARG A 181 5.93 -2.36 -28.97
N PRO A 182 5.68 -1.31 -28.14
CA PRO A 182 6.06 0.05 -28.50
C PRO A 182 7.56 0.13 -28.77
N LYS A 183 7.94 0.66 -29.94
CA LYS A 183 9.36 0.78 -30.33
C LYS A 183 10.00 2.09 -29.86
N HIS A 184 9.25 2.94 -29.18
CA HIS A 184 9.74 4.26 -28.81
C HIS A 184 10.59 4.16 -27.55
N PRO A 185 11.87 4.53 -27.62
CA PRO A 185 12.72 4.60 -26.44
C PRO A 185 12.15 5.63 -25.47
N ILE A 186 12.26 5.36 -24.19
CA ILE A 186 12.02 6.34 -23.16
C ILE A 186 13.29 7.15 -22.94
N ASP A 187 13.14 8.44 -22.68
CA ASP A 187 14.23 9.27 -22.21
C ASP A 187 14.36 9.08 -20.68
N PHE A 188 15.23 8.16 -20.27
CA PHE A 188 15.45 7.88 -18.85
C PHE A 188 16.14 9.03 -18.12
N ALA A 189 16.91 9.89 -18.79
CA ALA A 189 17.47 11.07 -18.17
C ALA A 189 16.37 12.07 -17.76
N LYS A 190 15.40 12.29 -18.65
CA LYS A 190 14.21 13.07 -18.35
C LYS A 190 13.35 12.39 -17.29
N ALA A 191 13.08 11.08 -17.40
CA ALA A 191 12.30 10.34 -16.41
C ALA A 191 12.92 10.40 -15.00
N TYR A 192 14.25 10.33 -14.93
CA TYR A 192 14.99 10.55 -13.67
C TYR A 192 14.78 11.96 -13.12
N ALA A 193 14.92 12.98 -13.97
CA ALA A 193 14.78 14.37 -13.54
C ALA A 193 13.37 14.66 -13.01
N ASP A 194 12.34 14.22 -13.74
CA ASP A 194 10.94 14.39 -13.35
C ASP A 194 10.62 13.62 -12.05
N ALA A 195 11.01 12.35 -11.96
CA ALA A 195 10.81 11.53 -10.77
C ALA A 195 11.57 12.07 -9.55
N LYS A 196 12.80 12.55 -9.73
CA LYS A 196 13.60 13.16 -8.67
C LYS A 196 12.98 14.45 -8.15
N PHE A 197 12.45 15.29 -9.03
CA PHE A 197 11.74 16.50 -8.64
C PHE A 197 10.51 16.19 -7.78
N HIS A 198 9.69 15.23 -8.21
CA HIS A 198 8.52 14.79 -7.44
C HIS A 198 8.91 14.14 -6.11
N PHE A 199 9.94 13.31 -6.14
CA PHE A 199 10.48 12.69 -4.92
C PHE A 199 10.91 13.74 -3.90
N ASP A 200 11.74 14.70 -4.30
CA ASP A 200 12.24 15.74 -3.40
C ASP A 200 11.09 16.60 -2.84
N THR A 201 10.14 16.97 -3.71
CA THR A 201 9.03 17.84 -3.33
C THR A 201 8.09 17.15 -2.32
N PHE A 202 7.53 16.00 -2.69
CA PHE A 202 6.52 15.36 -1.85
C PHE A 202 7.12 14.67 -0.63
N ARG A 203 8.34 14.16 -0.71
CA ARG A 203 9.07 13.65 0.44
C ARG A 203 9.27 14.74 1.49
N THR A 204 9.73 15.91 1.08
CA THR A 204 9.93 17.05 1.98
C THR A 204 8.62 17.44 2.65
N LEU A 205 7.54 17.63 1.88
CA LEU A 205 6.22 17.92 2.43
C LEU A 205 5.72 16.84 3.41
N GLY A 206 5.98 15.58 3.11
CA GLY A 206 5.61 14.46 4.00
C GLY A 206 6.35 14.50 5.33
N TYR A 207 7.66 14.78 5.32
CA TYR A 207 8.45 14.90 6.55
C TYR A 207 8.13 16.17 7.34
N ASP A 208 7.91 17.30 6.67
CA ASP A 208 7.47 18.54 7.33
C ASP A 208 6.14 18.33 8.09
N LEU A 209 5.22 17.58 7.50
CA LEU A 209 3.95 17.22 8.16
C LEU A 209 4.15 16.26 9.32
N LEU A 210 5.09 15.32 9.25
CA LEU A 210 5.41 14.43 10.38
C LEU A 210 6.04 15.21 11.53
N GLU A 211 6.93 16.16 11.24
CA GLU A 211 7.50 17.06 12.25
C GLU A 211 6.39 17.89 12.92
N GLN A 212 5.52 18.54 12.13
CA GLN A 212 4.37 19.27 12.66
C GLN A 212 3.40 18.37 13.47
N ALA A 213 3.23 17.10 13.08
CA ALA A 213 2.45 16.15 13.84
C ALA A 213 3.08 15.87 15.21
N GLN A 214 4.41 15.69 15.24
CA GLN A 214 5.16 15.46 16.47
C GLN A 214 5.09 16.68 17.40
N ASP A 215 5.29 17.89 16.87
CA ASP A 215 5.19 19.13 17.63
C ASP A 215 3.78 19.33 18.20
N ALA A 216 2.75 19.14 17.38
CA ALA A 216 1.37 19.24 17.81
C ALA A 216 1.02 18.21 18.91
N PHE A 217 1.61 17.00 18.84
CA PHE A 217 1.41 15.94 19.82
C PHE A 217 2.13 16.21 21.15
N VAL A 218 3.41 16.53 21.09
CA VAL A 218 4.29 16.67 22.27
C VAL A 218 4.08 18.02 22.94
N GLU A 219 4.22 19.10 22.19
CA GLU A 219 4.21 20.47 22.73
C GLU A 219 2.79 21.00 22.87
N GLY A 220 1.99 20.86 21.81
CA GLY A 220 0.62 21.39 21.76
C GLY A 220 -0.41 20.51 22.46
N ARG A 221 -0.10 19.25 22.78
CA ARG A 221 -1.04 18.25 23.28
C ARG A 221 -2.34 18.19 22.45
N ASN A 222 -2.22 18.46 21.16
CA ASN A 222 -3.34 18.56 20.24
C ASN A 222 -3.42 17.27 19.38
N VAL A 223 -3.99 16.22 19.97
CA VAL A 223 -4.16 14.90 19.32
C VAL A 223 -4.85 15.01 17.97
N ARG A 224 -5.84 15.90 17.85
CA ARG A 224 -6.59 16.09 16.61
C ARG A 224 -5.73 16.63 15.47
N LEU A 225 -4.95 17.67 15.74
CA LEU A 225 -4.08 18.30 14.76
C LEU A 225 -2.94 17.36 14.35
N ALA A 226 -2.32 16.69 15.33
CA ALA A 226 -1.28 15.70 15.10
C ALA A 226 -1.77 14.53 14.24
N ALA A 227 -2.99 14.01 14.51
CA ALA A 227 -3.60 12.98 13.68
C ALA A 227 -3.82 13.46 12.24
N GLN A 228 -4.26 14.71 12.05
CA GLN A 228 -4.51 15.27 10.73
C GLN A 228 -3.21 15.41 9.92
N PHE A 229 -2.15 15.92 10.52
CA PHE A 229 -0.85 16.03 9.85
C PHE A 229 -0.27 14.65 9.52
N SER A 230 -0.36 13.67 10.43
CA SER A 230 0.09 12.30 10.17
C SER A 230 -0.68 11.64 9.01
N ALA A 231 -1.99 11.87 8.95
CA ALA A 231 -2.83 11.34 7.88
C ALA A 231 -2.54 11.99 6.52
N GLN A 232 -2.18 13.26 6.49
CA GLN A 232 -1.72 13.93 5.27
C GLN A 232 -0.32 13.46 4.86
N ALA A 233 0.59 13.29 5.81
CA ALA A 233 1.95 12.84 5.54
C ALA A 233 1.98 11.51 4.78
N ILE A 234 1.23 10.50 5.22
CA ILE A 234 1.21 9.18 4.54
C ILE A 234 0.69 9.29 3.11
N VAL A 235 -0.25 10.19 2.84
CA VAL A 235 -0.75 10.46 1.48
C VAL A 235 0.37 11.00 0.59
N TYR A 236 1.16 11.97 1.05
CA TYR A 236 2.30 12.50 0.29
C TYR A 236 3.37 11.45 0.03
N PHE A 237 3.68 10.60 1.00
CA PHE A 237 4.63 9.49 0.79
C PHE A 237 4.13 8.49 -0.25
N TYR A 238 2.83 8.17 -0.28
CA TYR A 238 2.27 7.32 -1.33
C TYR A 238 2.27 8.00 -2.71
N HIS A 239 2.01 9.30 -2.80
CA HIS A 239 2.15 10.04 -4.05
C HIS A 239 3.59 10.00 -4.55
N THR A 240 4.58 10.19 -3.67
CA THR A 240 5.99 10.05 -3.98
C THR A 240 6.29 8.68 -4.60
N LEU A 241 5.89 7.62 -3.90
CA LEU A 241 6.14 6.24 -4.34
C LEU A 241 5.48 5.95 -5.69
N TYR A 242 4.21 6.35 -5.85
CA TYR A 242 3.47 6.12 -7.07
C TYR A 242 4.11 6.83 -8.26
N TYR A 243 4.44 8.12 -8.13
CA TYR A 243 5.04 8.87 -9.22
C TYR A 243 6.43 8.33 -9.63
N VAL A 244 7.28 8.02 -8.65
CA VAL A 244 8.62 7.47 -8.93
C VAL A 244 8.54 6.14 -9.69
N TYR A 245 7.58 5.29 -9.39
CA TYR A 245 7.44 3.99 -10.04
C TYR A 245 6.69 4.03 -11.36
N HIS A 246 5.70 4.93 -11.50
CA HIS A 246 4.81 4.93 -12.65
C HIS A 246 5.07 6.09 -13.62
N GLY A 247 5.68 7.19 -13.17
CA GLY A 247 5.87 8.41 -13.97
C GLY A 247 4.56 9.10 -14.31
N MET A 248 3.54 8.96 -13.46
CA MET A 248 2.23 9.58 -13.60
C MET A 248 1.65 9.94 -12.24
N GLU A 249 0.76 10.93 -12.21
CA GLU A 249 0.07 11.34 -11.00
C GLU A 249 -0.98 10.30 -10.57
N PHE A 250 -1.31 10.32 -9.30
CA PHE A 250 -2.31 9.44 -8.71
C PHE A 250 -3.41 10.29 -8.07
N ASP A 251 -4.57 10.36 -8.72
CA ASP A 251 -5.68 11.25 -8.33
C ASP A 251 -6.43 10.81 -7.06
N ILE A 252 -5.94 9.78 -6.38
CA ILE A 252 -6.60 9.24 -5.19
C ILE A 252 -5.84 9.67 -3.94
N HIS A 253 -6.55 10.25 -2.97
CA HIS A 253 -6.02 10.70 -1.69
C HIS A 253 -6.51 9.87 -0.50
N ASP A 254 -7.01 8.66 -0.76
CA ASP A 254 -7.44 7.70 0.26
C ASP A 254 -6.28 6.79 0.63
N PRO A 255 -5.71 6.88 1.85
CA PRO A 255 -4.51 6.13 2.23
C PRO A 255 -4.72 4.60 2.22
N VAL A 256 -5.96 4.13 2.42
CA VAL A 256 -6.29 2.69 2.34
C VAL A 256 -6.18 2.22 0.88
N VAL A 257 -6.75 2.99 -0.04
CA VAL A 257 -6.75 2.70 -1.47
C VAL A 257 -5.34 2.80 -2.03
N MET A 258 -4.60 3.85 -1.64
CA MET A 258 -3.20 4.06 -2.05
C MET A 258 -2.32 2.91 -1.57
N HIS A 259 -2.45 2.52 -0.30
CA HIS A 259 -1.72 1.37 0.24
C HIS A 259 -2.05 0.07 -0.52
N ASP A 260 -3.33 -0.22 -0.72
CA ASP A 260 -3.74 -1.44 -1.44
C ASP A 260 -3.18 -1.49 -2.87
N ARG A 261 -2.98 -0.33 -3.49
CA ARG A 261 -2.34 -0.18 -4.81
C ARG A 261 -0.83 -0.41 -4.77
N MET A 262 -0.16 0.11 -3.72
CA MET A 262 1.30 0.22 -3.66
C MET A 262 1.97 -0.87 -2.82
N ARG A 263 1.22 -1.57 -1.96
CA ARG A 263 1.79 -2.53 -1.00
C ARG A 263 2.59 -3.67 -1.63
N THR A 264 2.27 -4.04 -2.88
CA THR A 264 3.00 -5.10 -3.59
C THR A 264 4.37 -4.65 -4.08
N LEU A 265 4.64 -3.35 -4.16
CA LEU A 265 5.95 -2.83 -4.53
C LEU A 265 7.02 -3.17 -3.48
N SER A 266 6.62 -3.34 -2.21
CA SER A 266 7.54 -3.66 -1.14
C SER A 266 6.89 -4.59 -0.11
N THR A 267 7.50 -5.77 0.09
CA THR A 267 7.09 -6.68 1.17
C THR A 267 7.23 -6.02 2.55
N LYS A 268 8.23 -5.16 2.74
CA LYS A 268 8.39 -4.40 3.99
C LYS A 268 7.25 -3.41 4.20
N LEU A 269 6.85 -2.67 3.14
CA LEU A 269 5.73 -1.73 3.22
C LEU A 269 4.41 -2.46 3.50
N MET A 270 4.21 -3.62 2.89
CA MET A 270 3.05 -4.47 3.16
C MET A 270 2.98 -4.84 4.65
N LEU A 271 4.11 -5.26 5.25
CA LEU A 271 4.17 -5.71 6.65
C LEU A 271 3.98 -4.57 7.68
N VAL A 272 4.24 -3.31 7.33
CA VAL A 272 3.99 -2.17 8.25
C VAL A 272 2.51 -2.06 8.61
N PHE A 273 1.63 -2.41 7.66
CA PHE A 273 0.17 -2.37 7.81
C PHE A 273 -0.43 -3.76 7.61
N ASP A 274 0.26 -4.80 8.10
CA ASP A 274 -0.13 -6.20 7.96
C ASP A 274 -1.50 -6.46 8.59
N ASP A 275 -2.38 -7.04 7.79
CA ASP A 275 -3.75 -7.41 8.17
C ASP A 275 -3.81 -8.56 9.20
N ASN A 276 -2.69 -9.24 9.51
CA ASN A 276 -2.66 -10.34 10.49
C ASN A 276 -2.54 -9.85 11.95
N HIS A 277 -2.19 -8.59 12.16
CA HIS A 277 -2.15 -7.97 13.48
C HIS A 277 -3.31 -6.99 13.64
N ILE A 278 -4.19 -7.26 14.59
CA ILE A 278 -5.40 -6.46 14.86
C ILE A 278 -5.10 -4.96 14.98
N GLU A 279 -3.99 -4.63 15.63
CA GLU A 279 -3.55 -3.25 15.79
C GLU A 279 -3.13 -2.57 14.47
N ASN A 280 -2.69 -3.36 13.48
CA ASN A 280 -2.25 -2.84 12.18
C ASN A 280 -3.41 -2.60 11.24
N ILE A 281 -4.44 -3.45 11.29
CA ILE A 281 -5.63 -3.38 10.43
C ILE A 281 -6.30 -2.01 10.51
N PHE A 282 -6.29 -1.38 11.69
CA PHE A 282 -7.02 -0.15 11.92
C PHE A 282 -6.24 1.12 11.58
N THR A 283 -4.90 1.08 11.42
CA THR A 283 -4.10 2.29 11.19
C THR A 283 -4.56 3.09 9.98
N LEU A 284 -4.56 2.49 8.80
CA LEU A 284 -4.95 3.21 7.58
C LEU A 284 -6.44 3.59 7.55
N PRO A 285 -7.39 2.72 7.96
CA PRO A 285 -8.79 3.12 8.14
C PRO A 285 -8.98 4.28 9.11
N CYS A 286 -8.25 4.32 10.23
CA CYS A 286 -8.28 5.44 11.17
C CYS A 286 -7.76 6.73 10.52
N LEU A 287 -6.60 6.69 9.87
CA LEU A 287 -6.04 7.85 9.17
C LEU A 287 -6.96 8.36 8.04
N LYS A 288 -7.62 7.46 7.32
CA LYS A 288 -8.67 7.81 6.35
C LYS A 288 -9.83 8.56 7.03
N GLN A 289 -10.33 8.06 8.17
CA GLN A 289 -11.40 8.74 8.90
C GLN A 289 -10.96 10.13 9.41
N VAL A 290 -9.70 10.26 9.80
CA VAL A 290 -9.10 11.54 10.16
C VAL A 290 -9.20 12.53 8.99
N LEU A 291 -8.76 12.14 7.79
CA LEU A 291 -8.81 13.00 6.61
C LEU A 291 -10.24 13.42 6.24
N LEU A 292 -11.20 12.50 6.37
CA LEU A 292 -12.58 12.75 5.95
C LEU A 292 -13.39 13.55 7.00
N LYS A 293 -13.19 13.29 8.28
CA LYS A 293 -14.06 13.80 9.34
C LYS A 293 -13.45 14.95 10.13
N THR A 294 -12.14 14.91 10.38
CA THR A 294 -11.49 15.85 11.30
C THR A 294 -11.65 17.32 10.91
N PRO A 295 -11.64 17.71 9.62
CA PRO A 295 -11.85 19.10 9.24
C PRO A 295 -13.27 19.63 9.55
N TYR A 296 -14.26 18.73 9.63
CA TYR A 296 -15.69 19.09 9.61
C TYR A 296 -16.49 18.62 10.83
N SER A 297 -15.96 17.72 11.67
CA SER A 297 -16.68 17.17 12.81
C SER A 297 -16.06 17.60 14.14
N ALA A 298 -16.89 18.05 15.08
CA ALA A 298 -16.47 18.31 16.44
C ALA A 298 -16.23 17.02 17.26
N GLU A 299 -16.80 15.90 16.82
CA GLU A 299 -16.83 14.62 17.56
C GLU A 299 -15.67 13.68 17.23
N PHE A 300 -14.52 14.21 16.87
CA PHE A 300 -13.34 13.37 16.66
C PHE A 300 -12.66 13.04 17.99
N TYR A 301 -12.53 11.77 18.28
CA TYR A 301 -11.75 11.27 19.42
C TYR A 301 -10.78 10.18 18.98
N MET A 302 -9.54 10.29 19.42
CA MET A 302 -8.49 9.27 19.29
C MET A 302 -7.67 9.31 20.59
N ALA A 303 -7.37 8.16 21.17
CA ALA A 303 -6.53 8.10 22.35
C ALA A 303 -5.09 8.53 22.00
N PRO A 304 -4.38 9.28 22.88
CA PRO A 304 -3.00 9.69 22.61
C PRO A 304 -2.07 8.52 22.29
N GLN A 305 -2.18 7.40 23.00
CA GLN A 305 -1.37 6.20 22.77
C GLN A 305 -1.65 5.54 21.42
N GLU A 306 -2.91 5.58 20.98
CA GLU A 306 -3.31 5.11 19.66
C GLU A 306 -2.69 5.97 18.55
N LEU A 307 -2.72 7.30 18.72
CA LEU A 307 -2.10 8.22 17.77
C LEU A 307 -0.58 8.02 17.70
N GLU A 308 0.10 7.90 18.83
CA GLU A 308 1.54 7.66 18.89
C GLU A 308 1.93 6.40 18.11
N MET A 309 1.17 5.32 18.26
CA MET A 309 1.33 4.10 17.49
C MET A 309 1.14 4.33 15.98
N HIS A 310 0.11 5.09 15.58
CA HIS A 310 -0.13 5.40 14.16
C HIS A 310 0.98 6.27 13.58
N MET A 311 1.45 7.29 14.29
CA MET A 311 2.57 8.14 13.90
C MET A 311 3.85 7.31 13.67
N GLY A 312 4.17 6.41 14.59
CA GLY A 312 5.33 5.52 14.47
C GLY A 312 5.26 4.62 13.22
N ARG A 313 4.07 4.17 12.83
CA ARG A 313 3.87 3.38 11.60
C ARG A 313 3.99 4.23 10.34
N VAL A 314 3.46 5.45 10.35
CA VAL A 314 3.63 6.39 9.23
C VAL A 314 5.11 6.71 9.03
N GLN A 315 5.85 6.98 10.11
CA GLN A 315 7.29 7.20 10.05
C GLN A 315 8.02 5.99 9.45
N LYS A 316 7.72 4.78 9.91
CA LYS A 316 8.33 3.56 9.35
C LYS A 316 7.98 3.34 7.89
N ALA A 317 6.75 3.63 7.48
CA ALA A 317 6.35 3.55 6.08
C ALA A 317 7.11 4.58 5.22
N ALA A 318 7.29 5.81 5.73
CA ALA A 318 8.07 6.86 5.06
C ALA A 318 9.51 6.42 4.77
N GLU A 319 10.21 5.86 5.76
CA GLU A 319 11.58 5.35 5.61
C GLU A 319 11.69 4.24 4.56
N ILE A 320 10.71 3.32 4.55
CA ILE A 320 10.65 2.25 3.55
C ILE A 320 10.42 2.84 2.15
N ILE A 321 9.46 3.75 2.02
CA ILE A 321 9.13 4.40 0.75
C ILE A 321 10.33 5.17 0.22
N GLU A 322 11.02 5.93 1.07
CA GLU A 322 12.24 6.66 0.70
C GLU A 322 13.30 5.74 0.12
N ASN A 323 13.57 4.61 0.80
CA ASN A 323 14.54 3.64 0.34
C ASN A 323 14.18 3.04 -1.04
N TYR A 324 12.92 2.64 -1.24
CA TYR A 324 12.48 2.06 -2.53
C TYR A 324 12.49 3.09 -3.65
N CYS A 325 12.09 4.32 -3.38
CA CYS A 325 12.20 5.41 -4.34
C CYS A 325 13.66 5.69 -4.72
N GLY A 326 14.56 5.70 -3.74
CA GLY A 326 15.99 5.85 -3.98
C GLY A 326 16.55 4.79 -4.93
N LEU A 327 16.25 3.51 -4.68
CA LEU A 327 16.67 2.41 -5.54
C LEU A 327 16.13 2.57 -6.98
N ARG A 328 14.89 3.01 -7.13
CA ARG A 328 14.28 3.21 -8.45
C ARG A 328 14.87 4.39 -9.19
N LEU A 329 15.18 5.48 -8.50
CA LEU A 329 15.88 6.64 -9.08
C LEU A 329 17.29 6.28 -9.55
N GLU A 330 18.06 5.50 -8.80
CA GLU A 330 19.37 5.04 -9.25
C GLU A 330 19.26 4.18 -10.53
N LEU A 331 18.28 3.30 -10.62
CA LEU A 331 18.02 2.54 -11.85
C LEU A 331 17.75 3.46 -13.06
N TYR A 332 16.92 4.51 -12.90
CA TYR A 332 16.67 5.45 -14.00
C TYR A 332 17.92 6.21 -14.42
N LYS A 333 18.75 6.59 -13.47
CA LYS A 333 20.03 7.26 -13.71
C LYS A 333 20.99 6.36 -14.49
N GLU A 334 21.11 5.08 -14.10
CA GLU A 334 21.93 4.09 -14.81
C GLU A 334 21.46 3.89 -16.26
N LEU A 335 20.15 3.74 -16.47
CA LEU A 335 19.57 3.59 -17.81
C LEU A 335 19.68 4.86 -18.67
N GLY A 336 19.66 6.04 -18.05
CA GLY A 336 19.82 7.32 -18.74
C GLY A 336 21.26 7.65 -19.16
N THR A 337 22.24 6.89 -18.68
CA THR A 337 23.67 7.04 -19.06
C THR A 337 24.12 6.06 -20.13
N GLN A 338 23.29 5.11 -20.52
CA GLN A 338 23.53 4.16 -21.59
C GLN A 338 23.09 4.73 -22.95
#